data_f7931c02bfbd90027066c09b071c0cd6
#
_entry.id   f7931c02bfbd90027066c09b071c0cd6
#
_cell.length_a   1.000
_cell.length_b   1.000
_cell.length_c   1.000
_cell.angle_alpha   90.00
_cell.angle_beta   90.00
_cell.angle_gamma   90.00
#
_symmetry.space_group_name_H-M   'P 1'
#
loop_
_entity.id
_entity.type
_entity.pdbx_description
1 polymer ?
#
loop_
_entity_poly.entity_id
_entity_poly.type
_entity_poly.pdbx_seq_one_letter_code
_entity_poly.pdbx_strand_id
1 'polypeptide(L)'
;MAMHPSSRPADKDLIRGRIPFGDFELTFCTDGTYLLDGGAMFGVVPKTLWQKRVAADDANRILLGLNSVIVRTGSAVVVIETGIGNKQSDKMRQIHQNQELL
;
A
#
# COMPACT_ATOMS: atom_id res chain seq x y z
N MET A 1 -9.49 14.15 11.54
CA MET A 1 -10.01 13.30 12.62
C MET A 1 -9.14 13.45 13.84
N ALA A 2 -9.75 13.71 14.97
CA ALA A 2 -9.01 13.81 16.21
C ALA A 2 -8.46 12.44 16.60
N MET A 3 -7.20 12.40 17.02
CA MET A 3 -6.58 11.17 17.46
C MET A 3 -7.12 10.81 18.85
N HIS A 4 -7.77 9.68 18.94
CA HIS A 4 -8.21 9.15 20.22
C HIS A 4 -6.97 8.69 21.01
N PRO A 5 -6.90 8.94 22.34
CA PRO A 5 -5.73 8.53 23.09
C PRO A 5 -5.39 7.05 22.99
N SER A 6 -6.39 6.19 22.82
CA SER A 6 -6.19 4.76 22.65
C SER A 6 -6.04 4.37 21.19
N SER A 7 -6.15 5.30 20.25
CA SER A 7 -5.99 4.99 18.83
C SER A 7 -4.53 4.68 18.54
N ARG A 8 -4.32 3.68 17.71
CA ARG A 8 -2.99 3.39 17.21
C ARG A 8 -2.54 4.54 16.31
N PRO A 9 -1.25 4.92 16.34
CA PRO A 9 -0.75 5.92 15.39
C PRO A 9 -1.08 5.58 13.95
N ALA A 10 -1.10 4.28 13.62
CA ALA A 10 -1.40 3.80 12.29
C ALA A 10 -2.82 4.11 11.85
N ASP A 11 -3.78 4.25 12.78
CA ASP A 11 -5.16 4.54 12.41
C ASP A 11 -5.27 5.85 11.65
N LYS A 12 -4.49 6.84 12.06
CA LYS A 12 -4.44 8.13 11.38
C LYS A 12 -3.81 8.01 10.00
N ASP A 13 -2.80 7.14 9.87
CA ASP A 13 -2.03 7.00 8.65
C ASP A 13 -2.68 6.02 7.66
N LEU A 14 -3.64 5.22 8.12
CA LEU A 14 -4.30 4.24 7.26
C LEU A 14 -5.18 4.89 6.20
N ILE A 15 -5.82 6.02 6.54
CA ILE A 15 -6.72 6.70 5.62
C ILE A 15 -5.94 7.80 4.92
N ARG A 16 -5.81 7.70 3.61
CA ARG A 16 -5.11 8.67 2.78
C ARG A 16 -6.04 9.69 2.14
N GLY A 17 -7.32 9.42 2.09
CA GLY A 17 -8.27 10.38 1.54
C GLY A 17 -9.62 9.76 1.26
N ARG A 18 -10.60 10.62 1.05
CA ARG A 18 -11.95 10.25 0.67
C ARG A 18 -12.37 11.10 -0.50
N ILE A 19 -13.00 10.49 -1.48
CA ILE A 19 -13.44 11.17 -2.69
C ILE A 19 -14.88 10.74 -2.98
N PRO A 20 -15.80 11.71 -3.20
CA PRO A 20 -17.09 11.34 -3.73
C PRO A 20 -16.97 10.97 -5.21
N PHE A 21 -17.69 9.94 -5.62
CA PHE A 21 -17.68 9.49 -7.00
C PHE A 21 -19.11 9.12 -7.39
N GLY A 22 -19.85 10.09 -7.92
CA GLY A 22 -21.26 9.92 -8.14
C GLY A 22 -21.99 9.68 -6.83
N ASP A 23 -22.73 8.59 -6.75
CA ASP A 23 -23.45 8.19 -5.53
C ASP A 23 -22.56 7.38 -4.59
N PHE A 24 -21.30 7.16 -4.94
CA PHE A 24 -20.38 6.35 -4.15
C PHE A 24 -19.42 7.25 -3.38
N GLU A 25 -18.89 6.72 -2.30
CA GLU A 25 -17.78 7.32 -1.58
C GLU A 25 -16.58 6.38 -1.65
N LEU A 26 -15.45 6.89 -2.09
CA LEU A 26 -14.21 6.13 -2.16
C LEU A 26 -13.31 6.57 -1.02
N THR A 27 -12.84 5.61 -0.22
CA THR A 27 -11.87 5.86 0.84
C THR A 27 -10.59 5.14 0.49
N PHE A 28 -9.50 5.89 0.41
CA PHE A 28 -8.19 5.33 0.08
C PHE A 28 -7.44 5.06 1.37
N CYS A 29 -6.97 3.83 1.53
CA CYS A 29 -6.27 3.38 2.72
C CYS A 29 -4.91 2.83 2.35
N THR A 30 -4.00 2.81 3.31
CA THR A 30 -2.72 2.13 3.15
C THR A 30 -2.54 1.14 4.29
N ASP A 31 -1.98 -0.02 3.96
CA ASP A 31 -1.66 -1.07 4.93
C ASP A 31 -0.15 -1.13 5.20
N GLY A 32 0.58 -0.16 4.69
CA GLY A 32 2.02 -0.10 4.85
C GLY A 32 2.75 -0.09 3.52
N THR A 33 3.99 -0.53 3.56
CA THR A 33 4.85 -0.56 2.39
C THR A 33 5.57 -1.90 2.30
N TYR A 34 6.10 -2.19 1.12
CA TYR A 34 7.01 -3.30 0.94
C TYR A 34 7.98 -3.01 -0.19
N LEU A 35 9.05 -3.79 -0.24
CA LEU A 35 10.05 -3.67 -1.27
C LEU A 35 9.92 -4.82 -2.26
N LEU A 36 10.00 -4.49 -3.54
CA LEU A 36 9.89 -5.47 -4.61
C LEU A 36 11.00 -5.19 -5.62
N ASP A 37 11.55 -6.25 -6.20
CA ASP A 37 12.52 -6.10 -7.27
C ASP A 37 11.95 -5.24 -8.39
N GLY A 38 12.70 -4.21 -8.79
CA GLY A 38 12.26 -3.29 -9.82
C GLY A 38 12.05 -3.97 -11.18
N GLY A 39 12.83 -4.99 -11.47
CA GLY A 39 12.64 -5.75 -12.69
C GLY A 39 11.33 -6.53 -12.69
N ALA A 40 10.95 -7.06 -11.55
CA ALA A 40 9.66 -7.74 -11.42
C ALA A 40 8.49 -6.77 -11.64
N MET A 41 8.63 -5.54 -11.16
CA MET A 41 7.58 -4.54 -11.32
C MET A 41 7.49 -3.99 -12.74
N PHE A 42 8.63 -3.65 -13.33
CA PHE A 42 8.65 -2.92 -14.59
C PHE A 42 8.79 -3.83 -15.82
N GLY A 43 9.05 -5.10 -15.61
CA GLY A 43 9.04 -6.08 -16.70
C GLY A 43 10.05 -5.75 -17.79
N VAL A 44 9.53 -5.53 -19.00
CA VAL A 44 10.37 -5.29 -20.18
C VAL A 44 10.97 -3.90 -20.25
N VAL A 45 10.55 -2.98 -19.37
CA VAL A 45 11.11 -1.63 -19.37
C VAL A 45 12.52 -1.67 -18.79
N PRO A 46 13.54 -1.21 -19.51
CA PRO A 46 14.92 -1.26 -19.00
C PRO A 46 15.11 -0.38 -17.76
N LYS A 47 15.96 -0.84 -16.86
CA LYS A 47 16.27 -0.10 -15.64
C LYS A 47 16.80 1.30 -15.93
N THR A 48 17.55 1.46 -17.01
CA THR A 48 18.07 2.78 -17.39
C THR A 48 16.97 3.80 -17.64
N LEU A 49 15.76 3.34 -17.93
CA LEU A 49 14.60 4.22 -18.10
C LEU A 49 13.84 4.41 -16.79
N TRP A 50 13.47 3.32 -16.12
CA TRP A 50 12.62 3.45 -14.95
C TRP A 50 13.36 4.02 -13.72
N GLN A 51 14.67 3.81 -13.61
CA GLN A 51 15.42 4.33 -12.46
C GLN A 51 15.44 5.86 -12.41
N LYS A 52 15.13 6.52 -13.51
CA LYS A 52 15.00 7.98 -13.55
C LYS A 52 13.78 8.48 -12.80
N ARG A 53 12.80 7.62 -12.58
CA ARG A 53 11.54 7.97 -11.93
C ARG A 53 11.41 7.35 -10.55
N VAL A 54 11.98 6.18 -10.34
CA VAL A 54 11.84 5.42 -9.11
C VAL A 54 13.21 4.95 -8.68
N ALA A 55 13.60 5.31 -7.47
CA ALA A 55 14.88 4.89 -6.93
C ALA A 55 14.84 3.42 -6.51
N ALA A 56 15.92 2.70 -6.78
CA ALA A 56 16.10 1.33 -6.32
C ALA A 56 17.21 1.27 -5.27
N ASP A 57 17.11 0.33 -4.35
CA ASP A 57 18.19 0.09 -3.39
C ASP A 57 19.29 -0.79 -4.01
N ASP A 58 20.28 -1.15 -3.21
CA ASP A 58 21.42 -1.95 -3.69
C ASP A 58 21.00 -3.35 -4.13
N ALA A 59 19.86 -3.83 -3.66
CA ALA A 59 19.30 -5.12 -4.07
C ALA A 59 18.30 -4.98 -5.22
N ASN A 60 18.28 -3.81 -5.89
CA ASN A 60 17.37 -3.51 -6.99
C ASN A 60 15.90 -3.50 -6.60
N ARG A 61 15.60 -3.23 -5.32
CA ARG A 61 14.21 -3.21 -4.83
C ARG A 61 13.69 -1.79 -4.83
N ILE A 62 12.45 -1.63 -5.22
CA ILE A 62 11.74 -0.36 -5.16
C ILE A 62 10.70 -0.41 -4.04
N LEU A 63 10.39 0.75 -3.49
CA LEU A 63 9.42 0.87 -2.40
C LEU A 63 8.02 1.02 -2.99
N LEU A 64 7.12 0.15 -2.57
CA LEU A 64 5.73 0.17 -3.01
C LEU A 64 4.81 0.33 -1.81
N GLY A 65 3.70 1.02 -2.02
CA GLY A 65 2.64 1.09 -1.03
C GLY A 65 1.68 -0.06 -1.16
N LEU A 66 1.14 -0.50 -0.04
CA LEU A 66 0.06 -1.48 0.01
C LEU A 66 -1.24 -0.70 0.18
N ASN A 67 -1.84 -0.30 -0.93
CA ASN A 67 -2.99 0.59 -0.93
C ASN A 67 -4.26 -0.18 -1.20
N SER A 68 -5.32 0.23 -0.52
CA SER A 68 -6.65 -0.36 -0.67
C SER A 68 -7.66 0.75 -0.91
N VAL A 69 -8.78 0.39 -1.51
CA VAL A 69 -9.89 1.32 -1.70
C VAL A 69 -11.15 0.71 -1.10
N ILE A 70 -11.82 1.47 -0.25
CA ILE A 70 -13.11 1.09 0.28
C ILE A 70 -14.16 1.91 -0.46
N VAL A 71 -15.10 1.21 -1.11
CA VAL A 71 -16.18 1.83 -1.85
C VAL A 71 -17.47 1.69 -1.05
N ARG A 72 -18.05 2.82 -0.68
CA ARG A 72 -19.37 2.82 -0.03
C ARG A 72 -20.40 3.19 -1.06
N THR A 73 -21.39 2.32 -1.22
CA THR A 73 -22.58 2.60 -2.00
C THR A 73 -23.73 2.87 -1.05
N GLY A 74 -24.91 3.10 -1.55
CA GLY A 74 -26.07 3.28 -0.69
C GLY A 74 -26.47 2.01 0.07
N SER A 75 -26.02 0.83 -0.37
CA SER A 75 -26.47 -0.44 0.18
C SER A 75 -25.33 -1.40 0.53
N ALA A 76 -24.10 -1.08 0.18
CA ALA A 76 -22.99 -2.02 0.37
C ALA A 76 -21.68 -1.30 0.64
N VAL A 77 -20.74 -2.05 1.20
CA VAL A 77 -19.34 -1.63 1.35
C VAL A 77 -18.48 -2.67 0.65
N VAL A 78 -17.69 -2.22 -0.32
CA VAL A 78 -16.82 -3.10 -1.11
C VAL A 78 -15.38 -2.72 -0.85
N VAL A 79 -14.54 -3.69 -0.57
CA VAL A 79 -13.11 -3.46 -0.36
C VAL A 79 -12.35 -3.99 -1.55
N ILE A 80 -11.54 -3.11 -2.16
CA ILE A 80 -10.67 -3.47 -3.28
C ILE A 80 -9.26 -3.57 -2.74
N GLU A 81 -8.62 -4.72 -2.86
CA GLU A 81 -7.36 -5.07 -2.25
C GLU A 81 -7.46 -5.13 -0.73
N THR A 82 -6.84 -6.11 -0.16
CA THR A 82 -6.88 -6.32 1.29
C THR A 82 -5.51 -6.32 1.93
N GLY A 83 -4.46 -6.03 1.14
CA GLY A 83 -3.09 -6.03 1.65
C GLY A 83 -2.50 -7.43 1.70
N ILE A 84 -1.32 -7.52 2.30
CA ILE A 84 -0.56 -8.77 2.35
C ILE A 84 -0.80 -9.54 3.66
N GLY A 85 -1.14 -8.84 4.73
CA GLY A 85 -1.26 -9.44 6.04
C GLY A 85 0.09 -9.74 6.67
N ASN A 86 0.09 -10.58 7.70
CA ASN A 86 1.30 -10.86 8.46
C ASN A 86 1.66 -12.36 8.44
N LYS A 87 1.18 -13.10 7.46
CA LYS A 87 1.37 -14.55 7.38
C LYS A 87 2.55 -14.96 6.51
N GLN A 88 3.38 -14.01 6.12
CA GLN A 88 4.56 -14.31 5.32
C GLN A 88 5.61 -15.03 6.16
N SER A 89 6.40 -15.87 5.50
CA SER A 89 7.57 -16.47 6.14
C SER A 89 8.59 -15.38 6.48
N ASP A 90 9.49 -15.67 7.42
CA ASP A 90 10.52 -14.70 7.78
C ASP A 90 11.40 -14.34 6.58
N LYS A 91 11.68 -15.32 5.72
CA LYS A 91 12.48 -15.08 4.51
C LYS A 91 11.77 -14.10 3.57
N MET A 92 10.49 -14.30 3.32
CA MET A 92 9.74 -13.40 2.44
C MET A 92 9.62 -12.02 3.03
N ARG A 93 9.41 -11.94 4.34
CA ARG A 93 9.32 -10.67 5.05
C ARG A 93 10.64 -9.91 4.95
N GLN A 94 11.75 -10.61 5.07
CA GLN A 94 13.07 -10.01 4.95
C GLN A 94 13.35 -9.54 3.52
N ILE A 95 12.96 -10.34 2.52
CA ILE A 95 13.14 -9.98 1.11
C ILE A 95 12.35 -8.71 0.78
N HIS A 96 11.12 -8.61 1.20
CA HIS A 96 10.24 -7.50 0.87
C HIS A 96 10.24 -6.39 1.92
N GLN A 97 10.78 -6.64 3.12
CA GLN A 97 10.77 -5.71 4.24
C GLN A 97 9.38 -5.11 4.43
N ASN A 98 8.39 -6.00 4.52
CA ASN A 98 7.01 -5.60 4.68
C ASN A 98 6.81 -4.87 6.00
N GLN A 99 6.20 -3.70 5.95
CA GLN A 99 5.89 -2.89 7.12
C GLN A 99 4.38 -2.73 7.19
N GLU A 100 3.76 -3.55 8.01
CA GLU A 100 2.33 -3.47 8.22
C GLU A 100 2.00 -2.40 9.24
N LEU A 101 0.90 -1.71 9.00
CA LEU A 101 0.38 -0.70 9.91
C LEU A 101 -0.80 -1.20 10.73
N LEU A 102 -1.30 -2.37 10.42
CA LEU A 102 -2.44 -2.97 11.14
C LEU A 102 -2.00 -3.96 12.18
#